data_d32ea549053caf28368bef2c3afc875d
#
_entry.id   d32ea549053caf28368bef2c3afc875d
#
_cell.length_a   1.000
_cell.length_b   1.000
_cell.length_c   1.000
_cell.angle_alpha   90.00
_cell.angle_beta   90.00
_cell.angle_gamma   90.00
#
_symmetry.space_group_name_H-M   'P 1'
#
loop_
_entity.id
_entity.type
_entity.pdbx_description
1 polymer ?
#
loop_
_entity_poly.entity_id
_entity_poly.type
_entity_poly.pdbx_seq_one_letter_code
_entity_poly.pdbx_strand_id
1 'polypeptide(L)'
;MERFKFFAWPFYIVCVPVIFLISCKQKKFIYKSPPHYNFSNEFRDKLDLRIKEISGIVWDNQSDEFIAHNDEKGIIFYLDRDTKGIKREFVFSETKGDYEDIAIAKKDVYVLRSDGKLFRIVTDSTGKQNTFDAGQLQSSGKNDFETLYYDAERKALVILCKNCSTDEKKVVSAYAYYPDSIGFDNKALFTIDTKMVDSMSPRPTSRFQPSAARIHPILKKLFILSSASNQLVVTDLNGNDENVYMLAKKIFPQAEGLTFKSNGDMYISNEAVSSKAELLKFPYIQ
;
A
#
# COMPACT_ATOMS: atom_id res chain seq x y z
N MET A 1 -69.71 73.97 3.79
CA MET A 1 -69.83 72.53 3.59
C MET A 1 -68.47 72.02 3.09
N GLU A 2 -67.51 71.83 4.02
CA GLU A 2 -66.12 71.46 3.70
C GLU A 2 -65.95 69.95 3.83
N ARG A 3 -65.41 69.35 2.77
CA ARG A 3 -65.14 67.93 2.75
C ARG A 3 -63.70 67.69 3.22
N PHE A 4 -63.56 67.03 4.35
CA PHE A 4 -62.25 66.48 4.81
C PHE A 4 -61.85 65.29 3.95
N LYS A 5 -60.65 65.35 3.33
CA LYS A 5 -60.01 64.22 2.65
C LYS A 5 -59.09 63.55 3.64
N PHE A 6 -59.42 62.33 3.96
CA PHE A 6 -58.47 61.42 4.68
C PHE A 6 -57.40 60.92 3.73
N PHE A 7 -56.13 61.22 4.04
CA PHE A 7 -55.00 60.66 3.39
C PHE A 7 -54.60 59.38 4.13
N ALA A 8 -54.73 58.18 3.48
CA ALA A 8 -54.30 56.94 4.00
C ALA A 8 -52.84 56.73 3.53
N TRP A 9 -51.90 56.60 4.47
CA TRP A 9 -50.52 56.30 4.22
C TRP A 9 -50.34 54.79 4.23
N PRO A 10 -49.75 54.17 3.19
CA PRO A 10 -49.50 52.72 3.21
C PRO A 10 -48.30 52.42 4.08
N PHE A 11 -48.48 51.61 5.13
CA PHE A 11 -47.40 51.01 5.88
C PHE A 11 -46.77 49.87 5.06
N TYR A 12 -45.56 50.03 4.52
CA TYR A 12 -44.77 48.96 3.97
C TYR A 12 -44.08 48.24 5.10
N ILE A 13 -44.50 47.01 5.40
CA ILE A 13 -43.77 46.10 6.28
C ILE A 13 -42.62 45.53 5.48
N VAL A 14 -41.40 46.01 5.74
CA VAL A 14 -40.17 45.43 5.19
C VAL A 14 -39.82 44.18 6.00
N CYS A 15 -40.18 43.02 5.51
CA CYS A 15 -39.69 41.74 6.04
C CYS A 15 -38.21 41.60 5.66
N VAL A 16 -37.31 41.83 6.61
CA VAL A 16 -35.89 41.53 6.47
C VAL A 16 -35.70 40.03 6.74
N PRO A 17 -35.30 39.20 5.75
CA PRO A 17 -35.02 37.80 6.01
C PRO A 17 -33.77 37.67 6.89
N VAL A 18 -33.93 37.19 8.11
CA VAL A 18 -32.83 36.83 8.98
C VAL A 18 -32.21 35.50 8.43
N ILE A 19 -31.16 35.64 7.64
CA ILE A 19 -30.38 34.47 7.17
C ILE A 19 -29.57 33.96 8.35
N PHE A 20 -30.02 32.88 8.98
CA PHE A 20 -29.22 32.11 9.94
C PHE A 20 -28.10 31.39 9.16
N LEU A 21 -26.89 31.94 9.16
CA LEU A 21 -25.71 31.28 8.73
C LEU A 21 -25.38 30.18 9.77
N ILE A 22 -25.92 28.97 9.56
CA ILE A 22 -25.51 27.79 10.30
C ILE A 22 -24.08 27.46 9.83
N SER A 23 -23.08 27.97 10.52
CA SER A 23 -21.67 27.56 10.34
C SER A 23 -21.53 26.16 10.84
N CYS A 24 -21.73 25.17 9.97
CA CYS A 24 -21.31 23.79 10.23
C CYS A 24 -19.78 23.75 10.34
N LYS A 25 -19.25 23.85 11.55
CA LYS A 25 -17.84 23.50 11.82
C LYS A 25 -17.69 22.02 11.51
N GLN A 26 -17.24 21.68 10.32
CA GLN A 26 -16.81 20.32 10.01
C GLN A 26 -15.75 19.92 11.02
N LYS A 27 -16.04 18.91 11.84
CA LYS A 27 -15.03 18.34 12.75
C LYS A 27 -13.90 17.79 11.89
N LYS A 28 -12.70 18.36 12.04
CA LYS A 28 -11.50 17.88 11.34
C LYS A 28 -11.25 16.44 11.77
N PHE A 29 -11.19 15.53 10.80
CA PHE A 29 -10.86 14.12 11.07
C PHE A 29 -9.44 14.01 11.58
N ILE A 30 -9.24 13.31 12.70
CA ILE A 30 -7.92 13.07 13.30
C ILE A 30 -7.41 11.72 12.81
N TYR A 31 -6.34 11.73 12.03
CA TYR A 31 -5.65 10.54 11.59
C TYR A 31 -4.79 10.00 12.73
N LYS A 32 -5.05 8.76 13.17
CA LYS A 32 -4.24 8.07 14.17
C LYS A 32 -3.12 7.31 13.48
N SER A 33 -1.94 7.32 14.09
CA SER A 33 -0.81 6.47 13.66
C SER A 33 -0.88 5.11 14.36
N PRO A 34 -0.29 4.06 13.78
CA PRO A 34 -0.04 2.81 14.49
C PRO A 34 0.83 3.04 15.73
N PRO A 35 0.74 2.19 16.75
CA PRO A 35 1.69 2.23 17.88
C PRO A 35 3.13 2.24 17.37
N HIS A 36 3.99 2.95 18.07
CA HIS A 36 5.42 3.13 17.75
C HIS A 36 5.72 3.97 16.49
N TYR A 37 4.72 4.62 15.88
CA TYR A 37 4.92 5.50 14.72
C TYR A 37 4.20 6.83 14.87
N ASN A 38 4.70 7.86 14.18
CA ASN A 38 4.03 9.14 14.04
C ASN A 38 3.92 9.52 12.55
N PHE A 39 2.74 9.31 11.97
CA PHE A 39 2.49 9.62 10.55
C PHE A 39 2.41 11.11 10.23
N SER A 40 2.42 11.98 11.25
CA SER A 40 2.48 13.44 11.06
C SER A 40 3.91 13.98 11.01
N ASN A 41 4.92 13.12 11.16
CA ASN A 41 6.33 13.48 11.21
C ASN A 41 7.16 12.57 10.30
N GLU A 42 6.79 12.57 9.01
CA GLU A 42 7.49 11.82 7.98
C GLU A 42 8.78 12.49 7.54
N PHE A 43 9.83 11.72 7.30
CA PHE A 43 10.96 12.11 6.46
C PHE A 43 10.64 11.71 5.03
N ARG A 44 10.94 12.58 4.06
CA ARG A 44 10.49 12.43 2.68
C ARG A 44 11.66 12.60 1.72
N ASP A 45 11.95 11.54 0.96
CA ASP A 45 12.94 11.52 -0.11
C ASP A 45 12.23 11.44 -1.47
N LYS A 46 12.62 12.30 -2.42
CA LYS A 46 12.15 12.23 -3.81
C LYS A 46 12.97 11.20 -4.56
N LEU A 47 12.30 10.31 -5.28
CA LEU A 47 12.94 9.27 -6.07
C LEU A 47 13.32 9.73 -7.48
N ASP A 48 14.17 8.94 -8.15
CA ASP A 48 14.56 9.16 -9.55
C ASP A 48 13.34 9.02 -10.47
N LEU A 49 13.30 9.80 -11.55
CA LEU A 49 12.18 9.76 -12.53
C LEU A 49 12.02 8.41 -13.22
N ARG A 50 13.07 7.58 -13.25
CA ARG A 50 12.99 6.21 -13.80
C ARG A 50 12.09 5.28 -12.99
N ILE A 51 11.84 5.63 -11.72
CA ILE A 51 10.96 4.90 -10.81
C ILE A 51 9.73 5.73 -10.42
N LYS A 52 9.21 6.56 -11.33
CA LYS A 52 8.03 7.40 -11.07
C LYS A 52 6.77 6.57 -10.77
N GLU A 53 6.65 5.39 -11.37
CA GLU A 53 5.59 4.39 -11.19
C GLU A 53 6.09 3.26 -10.26
N ILE A 54 6.64 3.64 -9.08
CA ILE A 54 7.12 2.67 -8.10
C ILE A 54 5.96 1.85 -7.53
N SER A 55 5.97 0.54 -7.79
CA SER A 55 4.96 -0.38 -7.30
C SER A 55 5.44 -1.14 -6.04
N GLY A 56 6.64 -1.69 -6.05
CA GLY A 56 7.18 -2.42 -4.90
C GLY A 56 8.54 -1.92 -4.43
N ILE A 57 8.78 -2.08 -3.12
CA ILE A 57 10.07 -1.79 -2.48
C ILE A 57 10.37 -2.78 -1.35
N VAL A 58 11.63 -3.20 -1.22
CA VAL A 58 12.09 -4.03 -0.12
C VAL A 58 13.46 -3.54 0.37
N TRP A 59 13.66 -3.61 1.69
CA TRP A 59 14.96 -3.38 2.30
C TRP A 59 15.78 -4.67 2.33
N ASP A 60 16.99 -4.64 1.80
CA ASP A 60 17.95 -5.73 1.92
C ASP A 60 18.91 -5.49 3.08
N ASN A 61 18.76 -6.27 4.15
CA ASN A 61 19.64 -6.18 5.32
C ASN A 61 21.08 -6.67 5.00
N GLN A 62 21.29 -7.46 3.95
CA GLN A 62 22.61 -8.00 3.59
C GLN A 62 23.46 -6.97 2.86
N SER A 63 22.87 -6.30 1.87
CA SER A 63 23.56 -5.29 1.05
C SER A 63 23.41 -3.87 1.58
N ASP A 64 22.58 -3.68 2.63
CA ASP A 64 22.29 -2.38 3.26
C ASP A 64 21.77 -1.35 2.23
N GLU A 65 20.83 -1.80 1.38
CA GLU A 65 20.24 -0.98 0.31
C GLU A 65 18.74 -1.27 0.12
N PHE A 66 18.04 -0.38 -0.57
CA PHE A 66 16.67 -0.66 -1.02
C PHE A 66 16.70 -1.28 -2.41
N ILE A 67 15.78 -2.20 -2.66
CA ILE A 67 15.51 -2.74 -4.00
C ILE A 67 14.07 -2.40 -4.33
N ALA A 68 13.85 -1.76 -5.49
CA ALA A 68 12.55 -1.31 -5.95
C ALA A 68 12.33 -1.66 -7.42
N HIS A 69 11.09 -1.66 -7.87
CA HIS A 69 10.74 -1.78 -9.28
C HIS A 69 9.59 -0.81 -9.62
N ASN A 70 9.31 -0.63 -10.90
CA ASN A 70 8.11 0.01 -11.38
C ASN A 70 7.14 -1.04 -11.95
N ASP A 71 5.88 -0.63 -12.15
CA ASP A 71 4.80 -1.49 -12.61
C ASP A 71 4.96 -2.01 -14.05
N GLU A 72 5.44 -1.16 -14.99
CA GLU A 72 5.44 -1.49 -16.42
C GLU A 72 6.66 -2.28 -16.92
N LYS A 73 7.82 -2.07 -16.30
CA LYS A 73 9.11 -2.56 -16.83
C LYS A 73 9.68 -3.65 -15.96
N GLY A 74 10.17 -4.71 -16.58
CA GLY A 74 10.88 -5.79 -15.90
C GLY A 74 12.28 -5.38 -15.42
N ILE A 75 12.39 -4.29 -14.65
CA ILE A 75 13.65 -3.75 -14.14
C ILE A 75 13.56 -3.59 -12.62
N ILE A 76 14.57 -4.10 -11.91
CA ILE A 76 14.78 -3.77 -10.49
C ILE A 76 15.87 -2.71 -10.38
N PHE A 77 15.68 -1.80 -9.42
CA PHE A 77 16.58 -0.70 -9.11
C PHE A 77 17.13 -0.87 -7.70
N TYR A 78 18.43 -0.81 -7.55
CA TYR A 78 19.12 -0.83 -6.26
C TYR A 78 19.40 0.60 -5.83
N LEU A 79 18.80 1.02 -4.73
CA LEU A 79 18.87 2.41 -4.27
C LEU A 79 19.81 2.53 -3.08
N ASP A 80 20.60 3.59 -3.10
CA ASP A 80 21.47 3.94 -1.99
C ASP A 80 20.65 4.17 -0.69
N ARG A 81 21.15 3.65 0.40
CA ARG A 81 20.53 3.72 1.73
C ARG A 81 20.19 5.14 2.17
N ASP A 82 21.08 6.09 1.93
CA ASP A 82 21.01 7.44 2.47
C ASP A 82 20.40 8.43 1.45
N THR A 83 20.93 8.44 0.23
CA THR A 83 20.52 9.38 -0.82
C THR A 83 19.28 8.94 -1.60
N LYS A 84 18.93 7.64 -1.56
CA LYS A 84 17.89 7.00 -2.38
C LYS A 84 18.16 7.08 -3.89
N GLY A 85 19.37 7.49 -4.26
CA GLY A 85 19.83 7.48 -5.66
C GLY A 85 20.00 6.07 -6.18
N ILE A 86 19.76 5.85 -7.48
CA ILE A 86 19.96 4.55 -8.12
C ILE A 86 21.47 4.27 -8.23
N LYS A 87 21.92 3.20 -7.59
CA LYS A 87 23.32 2.71 -7.65
C LYS A 87 23.55 1.80 -8.86
N ARG A 88 22.60 0.94 -9.14
CA ARG A 88 22.59 0.00 -10.27
C ARG A 88 21.17 -0.44 -10.59
N GLU A 89 21.01 -1.04 -11.74
CA GLU A 89 19.74 -1.63 -12.19
C GLU A 89 20.00 -3.02 -12.81
N PHE A 90 18.96 -3.83 -12.84
CA PHE A 90 18.99 -5.15 -13.48
C PHE A 90 17.68 -5.40 -14.22
N VAL A 91 17.78 -5.71 -15.51
CA VAL A 91 16.63 -6.11 -16.34
C VAL A 91 16.38 -7.59 -16.10
N PHE A 92 15.28 -7.90 -15.40
CA PHE A 92 14.89 -9.29 -15.14
C PHE A 92 13.90 -9.82 -16.18
N SER A 93 13.24 -8.93 -16.94
CA SER A 93 12.34 -9.28 -18.03
C SER A 93 12.38 -8.21 -19.11
N GLU A 94 12.51 -8.63 -20.36
CA GLU A 94 12.42 -7.74 -21.53
C GLU A 94 10.97 -7.40 -21.92
N THR A 95 9.99 -8.11 -21.35
CA THR A 95 8.58 -7.87 -21.65
C THR A 95 8.02 -6.80 -20.72
N LYS A 96 7.17 -5.94 -21.26
CA LYS A 96 6.30 -5.11 -20.45
C LYS A 96 5.32 -6.00 -19.71
N GLY A 97 5.01 -5.64 -18.48
CA GLY A 97 4.11 -6.37 -17.61
C GLY A 97 3.39 -5.42 -16.67
N ASP A 98 2.65 -5.98 -15.77
CA ASP A 98 1.98 -5.34 -14.65
C ASP A 98 2.64 -5.93 -13.39
N TYR A 99 3.82 -5.37 -13.04
CA TYR A 99 4.65 -5.88 -11.96
C TYR A 99 4.27 -5.19 -10.65
N GLU A 100 3.88 -5.97 -9.64
CA GLU A 100 3.13 -5.44 -8.51
C GLU A 100 3.95 -5.32 -7.22
N ASP A 101 4.71 -6.33 -6.85
CA ASP A 101 5.49 -6.28 -5.61
C ASP A 101 6.78 -7.10 -5.70
N ILE A 102 7.70 -6.84 -4.76
CA ILE A 102 9.03 -7.41 -4.68
C ILE A 102 9.32 -7.88 -3.26
N ALA A 103 9.89 -9.06 -3.10
CA ALA A 103 10.31 -9.59 -1.80
C ALA A 103 11.68 -10.26 -1.87
N ILE A 104 12.32 -10.37 -0.72
CA ILE A 104 13.56 -11.15 -0.56
C ILE A 104 13.24 -12.39 0.29
N ALA A 105 13.48 -13.57 -0.27
CA ALA A 105 13.45 -14.82 0.48
C ALA A 105 14.88 -15.36 0.58
N LYS A 106 15.39 -15.45 1.81
CA LYS A 106 16.80 -15.77 2.09
C LYS A 106 17.75 -14.75 1.45
N LYS A 107 18.26 -15.02 0.25
CA LYS A 107 19.17 -14.14 -0.51
C LYS A 107 18.67 -13.82 -1.92
N ASP A 108 17.60 -14.46 -2.35
CA ASP A 108 17.08 -14.32 -3.69
C ASP A 108 15.95 -13.28 -3.71
N VAL A 109 15.93 -12.48 -4.74
CA VAL A 109 14.87 -11.47 -4.97
C VAL A 109 13.77 -12.11 -5.81
N TYR A 110 12.53 -11.85 -5.43
CA TYR A 110 11.34 -12.30 -6.15
C TYR A 110 10.49 -11.11 -6.56
N VAL A 111 9.98 -11.13 -7.79
CA VAL A 111 9.07 -10.11 -8.31
C VAL A 111 7.78 -10.78 -8.75
N LEU A 112 6.66 -10.24 -8.29
CA LEU A 112 5.32 -10.67 -8.63
C LEU A 112 4.78 -9.87 -9.82
N ARG A 113 4.09 -10.53 -10.73
CA ARG A 113 3.24 -9.91 -11.74
C ARG A 113 1.77 -10.12 -11.39
N SER A 114 0.88 -9.20 -11.77
CA SER A 114 -0.54 -9.15 -11.39
C SER A 114 -1.32 -10.44 -11.71
N ASP A 115 -0.88 -11.21 -12.73
CA ASP A 115 -1.47 -12.51 -13.10
C ASP A 115 -0.99 -13.69 -12.24
N GLY A 116 -0.20 -13.43 -11.18
CA GLY A 116 0.36 -14.45 -10.30
C GLY A 116 1.64 -15.09 -10.78
N LYS A 117 2.24 -14.58 -11.88
CA LYS A 117 3.57 -15.00 -12.33
C LYS A 117 4.64 -14.51 -11.36
N LEU A 118 5.55 -15.40 -10.98
CA LEU A 118 6.66 -15.10 -10.08
C LEU A 118 8.00 -15.28 -10.79
N PHE A 119 8.83 -14.24 -10.71
CA PHE A 119 10.21 -14.24 -11.20
C PHE A 119 11.17 -14.36 -10.01
N ARG A 120 12.19 -15.21 -10.12
CA ARG A 120 13.26 -15.34 -9.13
C ARG A 120 14.56 -14.82 -9.71
N ILE A 121 15.19 -13.88 -9.03
CA ILE A 121 16.48 -13.30 -9.40
C ILE A 121 17.51 -13.76 -8.41
N VAL A 122 18.53 -14.45 -8.91
CA VAL A 122 19.62 -15.04 -8.13
C VAL A 122 20.91 -14.32 -8.47
N THR A 123 21.62 -13.87 -7.45
CA THR A 123 22.98 -13.33 -7.59
C THR A 123 23.98 -14.45 -7.25
N ASP A 124 24.82 -14.82 -8.21
CA ASP A 124 25.84 -15.86 -8.01
C ASP A 124 27.06 -15.33 -7.23
N SER A 125 28.02 -16.21 -6.97
CA SER A 125 29.23 -15.88 -6.22
C SER A 125 30.16 -14.86 -6.91
N THR A 126 29.96 -14.61 -8.20
CA THR A 126 30.68 -13.57 -8.97
C THR A 126 29.99 -12.22 -8.97
N GLY A 127 28.77 -12.12 -8.40
CA GLY A 127 27.92 -10.93 -8.43
C GLY A 127 27.05 -10.84 -9.68
N LYS A 128 27.07 -11.83 -10.57
CA LYS A 128 26.23 -11.86 -11.75
C LYS A 128 24.79 -12.24 -11.36
N GLN A 129 23.84 -11.50 -11.89
CA GLN A 129 22.41 -11.76 -11.68
C GLN A 129 21.82 -12.57 -12.84
N ASN A 130 20.96 -13.53 -12.50
CA ASN A 130 20.25 -14.37 -13.45
C ASN A 130 18.79 -14.47 -13.03
N THR A 131 17.88 -14.41 -14.01
CA THR A 131 16.43 -14.56 -13.78
C THR A 131 16.00 -15.99 -14.06
N PHE A 132 15.15 -16.51 -13.20
CA PHE A 132 14.50 -17.81 -13.34
C PHE A 132 12.98 -17.63 -13.26
N ASP A 133 12.27 -18.45 -14.03
CA ASP A 133 10.84 -18.61 -13.90
C ASP A 133 10.55 -19.43 -12.64
N ALA A 134 9.94 -18.80 -11.64
CA ALA A 134 9.54 -19.48 -10.40
C ALA A 134 8.13 -20.12 -10.50
N GLY A 135 7.45 -19.96 -11.63
CA GLY A 135 6.10 -20.49 -11.87
C GLY A 135 5.01 -19.42 -11.82
N GLN A 136 3.79 -19.89 -11.88
CA GLN A 136 2.59 -19.03 -11.85
C GLN A 136 1.52 -19.66 -10.97
N LEU A 137 0.93 -18.84 -10.09
CA LEU A 137 -0.20 -19.27 -9.26
C LEU A 137 -1.40 -19.59 -10.14
N GLN A 138 -1.90 -20.82 -10.03
CA GLN A 138 -3.07 -21.27 -10.75
C GLN A 138 -4.31 -20.97 -9.93
N SER A 139 -5.09 -19.99 -10.38
CA SER A 139 -6.38 -19.64 -9.77
C SER A 139 -7.42 -19.45 -10.87
N SER A 140 -8.65 -19.90 -10.61
CA SER A 140 -9.73 -19.80 -11.59
C SER A 140 -10.26 -18.37 -11.75
N GLY A 141 -10.69 -18.03 -12.96
CA GLY A 141 -11.31 -16.75 -13.29
C GLY A 141 -10.30 -15.61 -13.43
N LYS A 142 -10.80 -14.36 -13.36
CA LYS A 142 -9.97 -13.16 -13.42
C LYS A 142 -9.41 -12.87 -12.03
N ASN A 143 -8.11 -12.71 -11.95
CA ASN A 143 -7.39 -12.46 -10.70
C ASN A 143 -6.40 -11.31 -10.88
N ASP A 144 -6.19 -10.58 -9.80
CA ASP A 144 -5.33 -9.42 -9.70
C ASP A 144 -4.57 -9.51 -8.37
N PHE A 145 -3.31 -9.90 -8.44
CA PHE A 145 -2.45 -10.14 -7.29
C PHE A 145 -1.49 -8.97 -7.12
N GLU A 146 -1.48 -8.33 -5.95
CA GLU A 146 -0.79 -7.06 -5.75
C GLU A 146 0.31 -7.08 -4.69
N THR A 147 0.36 -8.08 -3.81
CA THR A 147 1.34 -8.05 -2.74
C THR A 147 2.18 -9.32 -2.71
N LEU A 148 3.45 -9.16 -2.33
CA LEU A 148 4.38 -10.25 -2.14
C LEU A 148 5.26 -10.00 -0.92
N TYR A 149 5.21 -10.87 0.08
CA TYR A 149 6.10 -10.78 1.23
C TYR A 149 6.64 -12.15 1.64
N TYR A 150 7.80 -12.17 2.30
CA TYR A 150 8.38 -13.41 2.82
C TYR A 150 7.98 -13.62 4.28
N ASP A 151 7.40 -14.78 4.57
CA ASP A 151 7.13 -15.28 5.91
C ASP A 151 8.23 -16.29 6.28
N ALA A 152 9.13 -15.86 7.16
CA ALA A 152 10.27 -16.68 7.57
C ALA A 152 9.86 -17.88 8.45
N GLU A 153 8.75 -17.78 9.20
CA GLU A 153 8.25 -18.89 10.03
C GLU A 153 7.67 -19.99 9.15
N ARG A 154 6.91 -19.62 8.14
CA ARG A 154 6.35 -20.53 7.14
C ARG A 154 7.37 -20.97 6.07
N LYS A 155 8.49 -20.26 5.96
CA LYS A 155 9.48 -20.38 4.87
C LYS A 155 8.85 -20.24 3.49
N ALA A 156 7.88 -19.35 3.37
CA ALA A 156 7.09 -19.14 2.17
C ALA A 156 7.05 -17.66 1.77
N LEU A 157 6.97 -17.41 0.47
CA LEU A 157 6.48 -16.15 -0.06
C LEU A 157 4.96 -16.20 -0.03
N VAL A 158 4.33 -15.13 0.46
CA VAL A 158 2.88 -15.02 0.55
C VAL A 158 2.40 -13.91 -0.37
N ILE A 159 1.34 -14.20 -1.11
CA ILE A 159 0.72 -13.33 -2.11
C ILE A 159 -0.71 -13.03 -1.66
N LEU A 160 -1.09 -11.76 -1.56
CA LEU A 160 -2.48 -11.38 -1.34
C LEU A 160 -3.16 -11.00 -2.65
N CYS A 161 -4.41 -11.40 -2.77
CA CYS A 161 -5.22 -11.03 -3.91
C CYS A 161 -5.92 -9.69 -3.68
N LYS A 162 -5.73 -8.74 -4.56
CA LYS A 162 -6.46 -7.47 -4.56
C LYS A 162 -7.88 -7.66 -5.08
N ASN A 163 -8.04 -8.44 -6.15
CA ASN A 163 -9.33 -8.64 -6.78
C ASN A 163 -9.39 -10.01 -7.48
N CYS A 164 -9.72 -11.05 -6.72
CA CYS A 164 -9.91 -12.40 -7.24
C CYS A 164 -11.39 -12.73 -7.38
N SER A 165 -11.76 -13.36 -8.49
CA SER A 165 -13.16 -13.75 -8.76
C SER A 165 -13.70 -14.74 -7.75
N THR A 166 -12.84 -15.61 -7.18
CA THR A 166 -13.18 -16.58 -6.14
C THR A 166 -13.50 -15.95 -4.79
N ASP A 167 -13.04 -14.73 -4.53
CA ASP A 167 -13.23 -14.04 -3.25
C ASP A 167 -14.62 -13.40 -3.11
N GLU A 168 -15.40 -13.35 -4.18
CA GLU A 168 -16.76 -12.77 -4.23
C GLU A 168 -16.85 -11.37 -3.58
N LYS A 169 -15.74 -10.64 -3.53
CA LYS A 169 -15.63 -9.32 -2.85
C LYS A 169 -15.93 -9.36 -1.34
N LYS A 170 -15.82 -10.51 -0.70
CA LYS A 170 -16.08 -10.69 0.73
C LYS A 170 -14.80 -10.87 1.54
N VAL A 171 -13.79 -11.41 0.90
CA VAL A 171 -12.50 -11.70 1.51
C VAL A 171 -11.35 -11.21 0.62
N VAL A 172 -10.16 -11.21 1.19
CA VAL A 172 -8.88 -11.13 0.50
C VAL A 172 -8.17 -12.44 0.74
N SER A 173 -7.99 -13.27 -0.28
CA SER A 173 -7.29 -14.55 -0.17
C SER A 173 -5.78 -14.35 -0.21
N ALA A 174 -5.08 -15.10 0.63
CA ALA A 174 -3.64 -15.25 0.66
C ALA A 174 -3.22 -16.60 0.10
N TYR A 175 -2.16 -16.63 -0.71
CA TYR A 175 -1.61 -17.84 -1.29
C TYR A 175 -0.12 -17.96 -0.98
N ALA A 176 0.40 -19.19 -0.93
CA ALA A 176 1.79 -19.44 -0.59
C ALA A 176 2.60 -19.99 -1.76
N TYR A 177 3.84 -19.52 -1.88
CA TYR A 177 4.88 -20.13 -2.71
C TYR A 177 6.04 -20.58 -1.80
N TYR A 178 6.40 -21.84 -1.90
CA TYR A 178 7.46 -22.46 -1.10
C TYR A 178 8.73 -22.68 -1.94
N PRO A 179 9.74 -21.81 -1.84
CA PRO A 179 10.93 -21.83 -2.71
C PRO A 179 11.73 -23.13 -2.66
N ASP A 180 11.72 -23.80 -1.49
CA ASP A 180 12.56 -24.97 -1.23
C ASP A 180 11.82 -26.31 -1.41
N SER A 181 10.54 -26.29 -1.82
CA SER A 181 9.75 -27.52 -1.87
C SER A 181 8.78 -27.59 -3.05
N ILE A 182 7.49 -27.38 -2.80
CA ILE A 182 6.42 -27.64 -3.80
C ILE A 182 6.19 -26.50 -4.80
N GLY A 183 6.84 -25.34 -4.61
CA GLY A 183 6.48 -24.14 -5.35
C GLY A 183 5.13 -23.57 -4.86
N PHE A 184 4.19 -23.29 -5.77
CA PHE A 184 2.87 -22.76 -5.40
C PHE A 184 1.98 -23.82 -4.74
N ASP A 185 1.35 -23.42 -3.61
CA ASP A 185 0.14 -24.06 -3.14
C ASP A 185 -1.06 -23.26 -3.68
N ASN A 186 -1.86 -23.90 -4.51
CA ASN A 186 -3.03 -23.25 -5.14
C ASN A 186 -4.25 -23.17 -4.21
N LYS A 187 -4.13 -23.61 -2.96
CA LYS A 187 -5.14 -23.41 -1.91
C LYS A 187 -4.84 -22.13 -1.15
N ALA A 188 -5.90 -21.42 -0.77
CA ALA A 188 -5.74 -20.26 0.09
C ALA A 188 -5.10 -20.67 1.44
N LEU A 189 -4.02 -19.98 1.79
CA LEU A 189 -3.30 -20.15 3.06
C LEU A 189 -4.14 -19.62 4.23
N PHE A 190 -4.74 -18.45 4.03
CA PHE A 190 -5.71 -17.80 4.91
C PHE A 190 -6.54 -16.78 4.12
N THR A 191 -7.54 -16.21 4.77
CA THR A 191 -8.36 -15.13 4.20
C THR A 191 -8.52 -14.00 5.21
N ILE A 192 -8.66 -12.75 4.70
CA ILE A 192 -8.97 -11.55 5.49
C ILE A 192 -10.42 -11.16 5.17
N ASP A 193 -11.28 -11.03 6.17
CA ASP A 193 -12.68 -10.62 5.98
C ASP A 193 -12.78 -9.11 5.74
N THR A 194 -13.17 -8.70 4.53
CA THR A 194 -13.26 -7.28 4.18
C THR A 194 -14.33 -6.53 4.98
N LYS A 195 -15.38 -7.22 5.46
CA LYS A 195 -16.41 -6.60 6.31
C LYS A 195 -15.88 -6.29 7.70
N MET A 196 -15.01 -7.16 8.24
CA MET A 196 -14.34 -6.88 9.51
C MET A 196 -13.45 -5.66 9.40
N VAL A 197 -12.61 -5.57 8.35
CA VAL A 197 -11.80 -4.38 8.07
C VAL A 197 -12.68 -3.13 7.99
N ASP A 198 -13.78 -3.18 7.24
CA ASP A 198 -14.70 -2.05 7.08
C ASP A 198 -15.35 -1.65 8.41
N SER A 199 -15.73 -2.63 9.25
CA SER A 199 -16.35 -2.38 10.56
C SER A 199 -15.39 -1.71 11.55
N MET A 200 -14.09 -1.99 11.46
CA MET A 200 -13.03 -1.41 12.27
C MET A 200 -12.55 -0.07 11.72
N SER A 201 -12.93 0.28 10.49
CA SER A 201 -12.53 1.54 9.87
C SER A 201 -13.15 2.74 10.60
N PRO A 202 -12.36 3.76 10.99
CA PRO A 202 -12.87 4.95 11.69
C PRO A 202 -13.88 5.78 10.88
N ARG A 203 -14.00 5.53 9.59
CA ARG A 203 -15.00 6.11 8.68
C ARG A 203 -15.23 5.22 7.47
N PRO A 204 -16.39 5.32 6.81
CA PRO A 204 -16.66 4.58 5.57
C PRO A 204 -15.59 4.88 4.50
N THR A 205 -15.15 3.82 3.83
CA THR A 205 -14.16 3.87 2.75
C THR A 205 -14.65 3.07 1.55
N SER A 206 -13.88 3.08 0.47
CA SER A 206 -13.99 2.07 -0.56
C SER A 206 -13.57 0.70 0.00
N ARG A 207 -13.94 -0.36 -0.69
CA ARG A 207 -13.56 -1.73 -0.32
C ARG A 207 -12.05 -1.85 -0.08
N PHE A 208 -11.67 -2.57 0.98
CA PHE A 208 -10.28 -2.91 1.25
C PHE A 208 -9.69 -3.76 0.11
N GLN A 209 -8.61 -3.27 -0.48
CA GLN A 209 -7.86 -3.89 -1.55
C GLN A 209 -6.37 -3.70 -1.28
N PRO A 210 -5.62 -4.77 -0.96
CA PRO A 210 -4.19 -4.67 -0.69
C PRO A 210 -3.41 -4.05 -1.84
N SER A 211 -2.44 -3.19 -1.55
CA SER A 211 -1.47 -2.67 -2.50
C SER A 211 -0.02 -3.00 -2.10
N ALA A 212 0.25 -3.20 -0.81
CA ALA A 212 1.53 -3.73 -0.33
C ALA A 212 1.34 -4.44 1.00
N ALA A 213 2.18 -5.40 1.32
CA ALA A 213 2.17 -6.08 2.62
C ALA A 213 3.59 -6.44 3.09
N ARG A 214 3.84 -6.32 4.41
CA ARG A 214 5.12 -6.76 5.03
C ARG A 214 4.89 -7.19 6.47
N ILE A 215 5.65 -8.18 6.90
CA ILE A 215 5.72 -8.56 8.31
C ILE A 215 6.66 -7.59 9.03
N HIS A 216 6.15 -6.97 10.10
CA HIS A 216 6.95 -6.07 10.94
C HIS A 216 8.02 -6.86 11.70
N PRO A 217 9.32 -6.48 11.63
CA PRO A 217 10.42 -7.30 12.16
C PRO A 217 10.40 -7.45 13.68
N ILE A 218 9.89 -6.46 14.42
CA ILE A 218 9.83 -6.46 15.89
C ILE A 218 8.48 -6.97 16.38
N LEU A 219 7.38 -6.40 15.88
CA LEU A 219 6.02 -6.71 16.37
C LEU A 219 5.49 -8.07 15.90
N LYS A 220 6.10 -8.67 14.86
CA LYS A 220 5.66 -9.95 14.25
C LYS A 220 4.20 -9.93 13.81
N LYS A 221 3.72 -8.78 13.33
CA LYS A 221 2.40 -8.54 12.77
C LYS A 221 2.51 -8.26 11.28
N LEU A 222 1.47 -8.61 10.54
CA LEU A 222 1.36 -8.29 9.12
C LEU A 222 0.74 -6.90 8.97
N PHE A 223 1.47 -6.01 8.31
CA PHE A 223 1.05 -4.68 7.94
C PHE A 223 0.68 -4.69 6.46
N ILE A 224 -0.53 -4.21 6.13
CA ILE A 224 -1.09 -4.25 4.78
C ILE A 224 -1.56 -2.85 4.40
N LEU A 225 -0.99 -2.29 3.35
CA LEU A 225 -1.48 -1.04 2.75
C LEU A 225 -2.66 -1.32 1.82
N SER A 226 -3.57 -0.37 1.76
CA SER A 226 -4.58 -0.26 0.72
C SER A 226 -4.62 1.18 0.21
N SER A 227 -4.06 1.41 -0.95
CA SER A 227 -4.10 2.70 -1.64
C SER A 227 -5.54 3.08 -2.00
N ALA A 228 -6.32 2.13 -2.49
CA ALA A 228 -7.71 2.32 -2.90
C ALA A 228 -8.61 2.82 -1.77
N SER A 229 -8.47 2.29 -0.54
CA SER A 229 -9.24 2.69 0.63
C SER A 229 -8.53 3.69 1.54
N ASN A 230 -7.27 4.04 1.24
CA ASN A 230 -6.39 4.89 2.06
C ASN A 230 -6.31 4.36 3.50
N GLN A 231 -5.94 3.11 3.65
CA GLN A 231 -5.86 2.41 4.92
C GLN A 231 -4.53 1.69 5.08
N LEU A 232 -4.11 1.57 6.33
CA LEU A 232 -3.14 0.58 6.78
C LEU A 232 -3.88 -0.37 7.72
N VAL A 233 -3.93 -1.64 7.36
CA VAL A 233 -4.53 -2.71 8.16
C VAL A 233 -3.42 -3.50 8.83
N VAL A 234 -3.56 -3.78 10.11
CA VAL A 234 -2.63 -4.62 10.87
C VAL A 234 -3.37 -5.88 11.31
N THR A 235 -2.79 -7.04 10.96
CA THR A 235 -3.35 -8.36 11.29
C THR A 235 -2.31 -9.21 12.02
N ASP A 236 -2.73 -10.32 12.57
CA ASP A 236 -1.81 -11.43 12.87
C ASP A 236 -1.30 -12.09 11.56
N LEU A 237 -0.42 -13.08 11.67
CA LEU A 237 0.11 -13.78 10.50
C LEU A 237 -0.88 -14.75 9.84
N ASN A 238 -2.09 -14.93 10.40
CA ASN A 238 -3.17 -15.72 9.85
C ASN A 238 -4.28 -14.85 9.25
N GLY A 239 -4.05 -13.53 9.14
CA GLY A 239 -5.01 -12.59 8.55
C GLY A 239 -6.16 -12.18 9.47
N ASN A 240 -6.09 -12.49 10.78
CA ASN A 240 -7.08 -11.99 11.73
C ASN A 240 -6.83 -10.52 12.01
N ASP A 241 -7.84 -9.69 11.74
CA ASP A 241 -7.74 -8.23 11.85
C ASP A 241 -7.55 -7.78 13.30
N GLU A 242 -6.62 -6.84 13.51
CA GLU A 242 -6.36 -6.26 14.83
C GLU A 242 -6.66 -4.76 14.86
N ASN A 243 -6.23 -4.02 13.83
CA ASN A 243 -6.41 -2.57 13.77
C ASN A 243 -6.46 -2.05 12.33
N VAL A 244 -7.24 -0.98 12.14
CA VAL A 244 -7.33 -0.24 10.89
C VAL A 244 -6.98 1.23 11.13
N TYR A 245 -6.01 1.75 10.38
CA TYR A 245 -5.54 3.14 10.43
C TYR A 245 -5.84 3.82 9.11
N MET A 246 -6.51 5.00 9.18
CA MET A 246 -6.74 5.81 8.00
C MET A 246 -5.47 6.56 7.59
N LEU A 247 -5.12 6.50 6.33
CA LEU A 247 -4.00 7.22 5.73
C LEU A 247 -4.47 8.57 5.18
N ALA A 248 -3.79 9.66 5.57
CA ALA A 248 -4.10 10.98 5.07
C ALA A 248 -3.62 11.13 3.63
N LYS A 249 -4.52 11.32 2.66
CA LYS A 249 -4.18 11.49 1.22
C LYS A 249 -3.10 12.52 0.94
N LYS A 250 -2.96 13.54 1.79
CA LYS A 250 -1.91 14.55 1.64
C LYS A 250 -0.51 13.98 1.84
N ILE A 251 -0.38 12.95 2.69
CA ILE A 251 0.89 12.27 3.01
C ILE A 251 1.04 11.02 2.14
N PHE A 252 -0.05 10.31 1.93
CA PHE A 252 -0.14 9.03 1.24
C PHE A 252 -1.08 9.16 0.02
N PRO A 253 -0.69 9.91 -1.03
CA PRO A 253 -1.57 10.12 -2.18
C PRO A 253 -1.82 8.83 -2.96
N GLN A 254 -0.82 7.97 -3.07
CA GLN A 254 -0.84 6.67 -3.74
C GLN A 254 0.26 5.78 -3.14
N ALA A 255 -0.06 5.15 -2.00
CA ALA A 255 0.86 4.30 -1.26
C ALA A 255 0.89 2.89 -1.88
N GLU A 256 1.99 2.54 -2.59
CA GLU A 256 2.09 1.29 -3.33
C GLU A 256 3.19 0.35 -2.80
N GLY A 257 4.16 0.83 -2.05
CA GLY A 257 5.21 -0.02 -1.49
C GLY A 257 5.38 0.15 0.01
N LEU A 258 5.73 -0.95 0.69
CA LEU A 258 5.96 -0.99 2.13
C LEU A 258 7.20 -1.84 2.44
N THR A 259 8.10 -1.33 3.28
CA THR A 259 9.19 -2.14 3.82
C THR A 259 9.62 -1.66 5.20
N PHE A 260 10.33 -2.53 5.92
CA PHE A 260 10.89 -2.22 7.24
C PHE A 260 12.37 -2.50 7.25
N LYS A 261 13.15 -1.66 7.94
CA LYS A 261 14.48 -2.03 8.42
C LYS A 261 14.37 -2.91 9.66
N SER A 262 15.43 -3.65 9.97
CA SER A 262 15.47 -4.56 11.12
C SER A 262 15.24 -3.87 12.47
N ASN A 263 15.56 -2.55 12.58
CA ASN A 263 15.29 -1.73 13.74
C ASN A 263 13.82 -1.27 13.87
N GLY A 264 12.95 -1.66 12.95
CA GLY A 264 11.55 -1.30 12.91
C GLY A 264 11.23 -0.01 12.13
N ASP A 265 12.21 0.75 11.64
CA ASP A 265 11.92 1.91 10.78
C ASP A 265 11.07 1.49 9.58
N MET A 266 9.90 2.12 9.42
CA MET A 266 8.97 1.84 8.34
C MET A 266 9.22 2.77 7.16
N TYR A 267 9.17 2.23 5.96
CA TYR A 267 9.25 2.98 4.72
C TYR A 267 8.04 2.68 3.85
N ILE A 268 7.41 3.74 3.32
CA ILE A 268 6.26 3.65 2.42
C ILE A 268 6.60 4.44 1.16
N SER A 269 6.50 3.82 0.00
CA SER A 269 6.61 4.54 -1.27
C SER A 269 5.25 5.06 -1.73
N ASN A 270 5.26 6.29 -2.24
CA ASN A 270 4.16 6.84 -3.00
C ASN A 270 4.55 6.91 -4.48
N GLU A 271 3.71 6.37 -5.33
CA GLU A 271 3.80 6.59 -6.77
C GLU A 271 3.62 8.07 -7.13
N ALA A 272 4.15 8.49 -8.27
CA ALA A 272 4.06 9.87 -8.73
C ALA A 272 2.68 10.21 -9.26
N VAL A 273 1.93 11.05 -8.55
CA VAL A 273 0.62 11.57 -9.01
C VAL A 273 0.80 12.76 -9.96
N SER A 274 1.75 13.64 -9.69
CA SER A 274 1.95 14.87 -10.49
C SER A 274 3.40 15.31 -10.63
N SER A 275 4.35 14.69 -9.92
CA SER A 275 5.77 15.12 -9.95
C SER A 275 6.72 13.92 -9.94
N LYS A 276 7.25 13.60 -8.78
CA LYS A 276 8.16 12.47 -8.55
C LYS A 276 7.55 11.52 -7.55
N ALA A 277 7.84 10.25 -7.70
CA ALA A 277 7.61 9.28 -6.64
C ALA A 277 8.41 9.66 -5.39
N GLU A 278 7.92 9.25 -4.24
CA GLU A 278 8.51 9.60 -2.95
C GLU A 278 8.65 8.37 -2.07
N LEU A 279 9.73 8.34 -1.29
CA LEU A 279 9.91 7.37 -0.22
C LEU A 279 9.77 8.08 1.12
N LEU A 280 8.75 7.70 1.89
CA LEU A 280 8.49 8.21 3.22
C LEU A 280 9.16 7.29 4.24
N LYS A 281 9.85 7.88 5.23
CA LYS A 281 10.39 7.17 6.37
C LYS A 281 9.66 7.58 7.64
N PHE A 282 9.28 6.59 8.44
CA PHE A 282 8.73 6.74 9.79
C PHE A 282 9.61 5.97 10.76
N PRO A 283 10.40 6.66 11.61
CA PRO A 283 11.22 6.02 12.62
C PRO A 283 10.37 5.22 13.62
N TYR A 284 10.90 4.07 14.04
CA TYR A 284 10.30 3.26 15.09
C TYR A 284 10.57 3.89 16.47
N ILE A 285 9.52 4.18 17.21
CA ILE A 285 9.57 4.77 18.56
C ILE A 285 9.44 3.62 19.57
N GLN A 286 10.47 3.41 20.37
CA GLN A 286 10.51 2.37 21.41
C GLN A 286 9.55 2.64 22.56
#